data_150600d865b5d1b5d0b377bff8ca0f75
#
_entry.id   150600d865b5d1b5d0b377bff8ca0f75
#
_cell.length_a   1.000
_cell.length_b   1.000
_cell.length_c   1.000
_cell.angle_alpha   90.00
_cell.angle_beta   90.00
_cell.angle_gamma   90.00
#
_symmetry.space_group_name_H-M   'P 1'
#
loop_
_entity.id
_entity.type
_entity.pdbx_description
1 polymer ?
#
loop_
_entity_poly.entity_id
_entity_poly.type
_entity_poly.pdbx_seq_one_letter_code
_entity_poly.pdbx_strand_id
1 'polypeptide(L)'
;MKKITILFVLAILISTLSANAQLLKDAKKMLGQKSAGFSEKDAADAIKEALVKGTGEGVKFVSKLDGYFGNPEIKIPFPPDAKTVETNLRSAGMGKQVDQVILSINRAAEDAAKDAEQIFVAAIKGMTVKDAVNIVKGSNDAATQYLKRTTSPQLREKFLPVIKISLDKVNATKYWTDIIKAYNKIPFVQKMNPDLPDYVTAKAIDGLFVMIAKEELKIRKDPVARTTELLKKVFGN
;
A
#
# COMPACT_ATOMS: atom_id res chain seq x y z
N MET A 1 -44.66 -56.04 40.89
CA MET A 1 -44.65 -55.33 39.59
C MET A 1 -43.93 -53.99 39.61
N LYS A 2 -43.40 -53.46 40.72
CA LYS A 2 -42.74 -52.16 40.81
C LYS A 2 -41.19 -52.20 40.55
N LYS A 3 -40.56 -53.37 40.57
CA LYS A 3 -39.09 -53.51 40.39
C LYS A 3 -38.62 -53.68 38.94
N ILE A 4 -39.48 -54.01 38.01
CA ILE A 4 -39.15 -54.26 36.59
C ILE A 4 -39.15 -52.89 35.83
N THR A 5 -40.00 -51.96 36.23
CA THR A 5 -40.11 -50.66 35.57
C THR A 5 -38.89 -49.77 35.78
N ILE A 6 -38.18 -49.96 36.91
CA ILE A 6 -36.96 -49.11 37.23
C ILE A 6 -35.75 -49.57 36.42
N LEU A 7 -35.65 -50.88 36.07
CA LEU A 7 -34.53 -51.36 35.25
C LEU A 7 -34.61 -50.89 33.79
N PHE A 8 -35.81 -50.73 33.23
CA PHE A 8 -36.00 -50.27 31.85
C PHE A 8 -35.71 -48.75 31.69
N VAL A 9 -36.02 -47.94 32.70
CA VAL A 9 -35.71 -46.47 32.68
C VAL A 9 -34.22 -46.23 32.79
N LEU A 10 -33.48 -47.05 33.54
CA LEU A 10 -32.04 -46.92 33.68
C LEU A 10 -31.28 -47.31 32.40
N ALA A 11 -31.78 -48.30 31.65
CA ALA A 11 -31.18 -48.73 30.36
C ALA A 11 -31.35 -47.68 29.25
N ILE A 12 -32.48 -46.92 29.25
CA ILE A 12 -32.71 -45.86 28.26
C ILE A 12 -31.86 -44.63 28.56
N LEU A 13 -31.57 -44.30 29.84
CA LEU A 13 -30.69 -43.16 30.21
C LEU A 13 -29.23 -43.43 29.84
N ILE A 14 -28.74 -44.67 29.89
CA ILE A 14 -27.35 -45.00 29.54
C ILE A 14 -27.14 -44.98 28.02
N SER A 15 -28.15 -45.33 27.21
CA SER A 15 -28.04 -45.24 25.75
C SER A 15 -28.00 -43.83 25.19
N THR A 16 -28.63 -42.84 25.87
CA THR A 16 -28.61 -41.43 25.47
C THR A 16 -27.28 -40.71 25.79
N LEU A 17 -26.57 -41.13 26.84
CA LEU A 17 -25.24 -40.63 27.16
C LEU A 17 -24.17 -41.07 26.15
N SER A 18 -24.27 -42.30 25.63
CA SER A 18 -23.34 -42.82 24.64
C SER A 18 -23.50 -42.16 23.27
N ALA A 19 -24.72 -41.82 22.87
CA ALA A 19 -24.99 -41.12 21.61
C ALA A 19 -24.44 -39.66 21.62
N ASN A 20 -24.55 -38.97 22.76
CA ASN A 20 -23.99 -37.62 22.90
C ASN A 20 -22.45 -37.58 22.92
N ALA A 21 -21.82 -38.63 23.51
CA ALA A 21 -20.36 -38.73 23.51
C ALA A 21 -19.79 -39.02 22.10
N GLN A 22 -20.53 -39.79 21.30
CA GLN A 22 -20.14 -40.05 19.92
C GLN A 22 -20.32 -38.82 19.02
N LEU A 23 -21.45 -38.12 19.18
CA LEU A 23 -21.70 -36.83 18.49
C LEU A 23 -20.64 -35.79 18.82
N LEU A 24 -20.19 -35.69 20.08
CA LEU A 24 -19.10 -34.80 20.51
C LEU A 24 -17.75 -35.26 19.94
N LYS A 25 -17.47 -36.55 19.84
CA LYS A 25 -16.26 -37.07 19.19
C LYS A 25 -16.26 -36.80 17.68
N ASP A 26 -17.40 -37.00 17.03
CA ASP A 26 -17.55 -36.78 15.59
C ASP A 26 -17.52 -35.26 15.27
N ALA A 27 -18.11 -34.40 16.10
CA ALA A 27 -17.98 -32.96 16.01
C ALA A 27 -16.54 -32.49 16.25
N LYS A 28 -15.82 -33.07 17.22
CA LYS A 28 -14.42 -32.79 17.48
C LYS A 28 -13.50 -33.31 16.37
N LYS A 29 -13.83 -34.44 15.73
CA LYS A 29 -13.16 -34.99 14.57
C LYS A 29 -13.41 -34.13 13.31
N MET A 30 -14.64 -33.64 13.13
CA MET A 30 -14.98 -32.67 12.05
C MET A 30 -14.35 -31.34 12.26
N LEU A 31 -14.25 -30.81 13.49
CA LEU A 31 -13.51 -29.58 13.83
C LEU A 31 -12.00 -29.78 13.68
N GLY A 32 -11.45 -30.96 14.00
CA GLY A 32 -10.05 -31.32 13.77
C GLY A 32 -9.68 -31.51 12.30
N GLN A 33 -10.64 -31.96 11.48
CA GLN A 33 -10.43 -32.13 10.04
C GLN A 33 -10.61 -30.86 9.22
N LYS A 34 -11.23 -29.79 9.75
CA LYS A 34 -11.30 -28.47 9.08
C LYS A 34 -10.02 -27.66 9.18
N SER A 35 -9.05 -28.07 9.98
CA SER A 35 -7.71 -27.48 9.95
C SER A 35 -6.69 -28.26 9.11
N ALA A 36 -7.12 -29.29 8.39
CA ALA A 36 -6.28 -30.00 7.44
C ALA A 36 -6.31 -29.27 6.10
N GLY A 37 -5.29 -28.46 5.82
CA GLY A 37 -4.99 -28.13 4.45
C GLY A 37 -4.63 -26.69 4.08
N PHE A 38 -4.32 -25.80 5.04
CA PHE A 38 -3.76 -24.51 4.69
C PHE A 38 -2.35 -24.40 5.25
N SER A 39 -1.36 -24.63 4.38
CA SER A 39 0.05 -24.54 4.78
C SER A 39 0.47 -23.06 4.88
N GLU A 40 1.54 -22.80 5.66
CA GLU A 40 2.16 -21.45 5.68
C GLU A 40 2.58 -21.00 4.27
N LYS A 41 2.91 -21.95 3.40
CA LYS A 41 3.22 -21.68 2.01
C LYS A 41 1.98 -21.21 1.24
N ASP A 42 0.82 -21.84 1.42
CA ASP A 42 -0.42 -21.40 0.76
C ASP A 42 -0.82 -20.00 1.22
N ALA A 43 -0.63 -19.71 2.51
CA ALA A 43 -0.83 -18.36 3.06
C ALA A 43 0.12 -17.34 2.43
N ALA A 44 1.40 -17.70 2.26
CA ALA A 44 2.39 -16.85 1.65
C ALA A 44 2.06 -16.59 0.16
N ASP A 45 1.63 -17.58 -0.58
CA ASP A 45 1.26 -17.47 -1.99
C ASP A 45 0.01 -16.58 -2.15
N ALA A 46 -0.97 -16.71 -1.25
CA ALA A 46 -2.15 -15.83 -1.21
C ALA A 46 -1.78 -14.36 -0.97
N ILE A 47 -0.87 -14.12 -0.03
CA ILE A 47 -0.39 -12.76 0.27
C ILE A 47 0.35 -12.16 -0.93
N LYS A 48 1.21 -12.94 -1.58
CA LYS A 48 1.91 -12.48 -2.78
C LYS A 48 0.93 -12.09 -3.89
N GLU A 49 -0.09 -12.92 -4.14
CA GLU A 49 -1.13 -12.61 -5.12
C GLU A 49 -1.89 -11.33 -4.77
N ALA A 50 -2.30 -11.18 -3.51
CA ALA A 50 -2.96 -9.98 -3.01
C ALA A 50 -2.10 -8.72 -3.21
N LEU A 51 -0.81 -8.83 -2.89
CA LEU A 51 0.12 -7.72 -3.01
C LEU A 51 0.37 -7.33 -4.47
N VAL A 52 0.52 -8.30 -5.37
CA VAL A 52 0.65 -8.01 -6.81
C VAL A 52 -0.59 -7.26 -7.30
N LYS A 53 -1.79 -7.71 -6.93
CA LYS A 53 -3.03 -7.04 -7.31
C LYS A 53 -3.14 -5.66 -6.68
N GLY A 54 -2.95 -5.54 -5.37
CA GLY A 54 -3.07 -4.27 -4.65
C GLY A 54 -2.04 -3.23 -5.11
N THR A 55 -0.79 -3.64 -5.33
CA THR A 55 0.24 -2.74 -5.87
C THR A 55 -0.06 -2.34 -7.30
N GLY A 56 -0.55 -3.26 -8.15
CA GLY A 56 -0.96 -2.96 -9.53
C GLY A 56 -2.08 -1.93 -9.58
N GLU A 57 -3.12 -2.07 -8.76
CA GLU A 57 -4.22 -1.08 -8.69
C GLU A 57 -3.71 0.27 -8.15
N GLY A 58 -2.84 0.28 -7.14
CA GLY A 58 -2.23 1.51 -6.62
C GLY A 58 -1.41 2.23 -7.70
N VAL A 59 -0.55 1.51 -8.41
CA VAL A 59 0.26 2.06 -9.52
C VAL A 59 -0.63 2.58 -10.64
N LYS A 60 -1.62 1.81 -11.08
CA LYS A 60 -2.58 2.21 -12.11
C LYS A 60 -3.34 3.48 -11.72
N PHE A 61 -3.68 3.63 -10.45
CA PHE A 61 -4.36 4.83 -9.97
C PHE A 61 -3.47 6.06 -10.07
N VAL A 62 -2.22 5.99 -9.62
CA VAL A 62 -1.33 7.16 -9.57
C VAL A 62 -0.71 7.50 -10.92
N SER A 63 -0.52 6.52 -11.81
CA SER A 63 0.12 6.71 -13.12
C SER A 63 -0.81 7.26 -14.21
N LYS A 64 -2.13 7.33 -13.95
CA LYS A 64 -3.08 7.94 -14.88
C LYS A 64 -3.03 9.46 -14.82
N LEU A 65 -3.59 10.11 -15.84
CA LEU A 65 -3.82 11.57 -15.83
C LEU A 65 -4.61 11.96 -14.57
N ASP A 66 -4.17 13.00 -13.89
CA ASP A 66 -4.74 13.47 -12.61
C ASP A 66 -4.66 12.48 -11.44
N GLY A 67 -3.83 11.44 -11.55
CA GLY A 67 -3.59 10.49 -10.48
C GLY A 67 -2.94 11.13 -9.25
N TYR A 68 -1.96 12.01 -9.46
CA TYR A 68 -1.39 12.87 -8.42
C TYR A 68 -2.08 14.23 -8.39
N PHE A 69 -2.15 14.94 -9.51
CA PHE A 69 -2.66 16.31 -9.53
C PHE A 69 -4.09 16.45 -9.04
N GLY A 70 -4.96 15.52 -9.42
CA GLY A 70 -6.38 15.52 -9.04
C GLY A 70 -6.67 14.90 -7.68
N ASN A 71 -5.69 14.32 -6.99
CA ASN A 71 -5.89 13.70 -5.70
C ASN A 71 -5.29 14.56 -4.57
N PRO A 72 -6.12 15.20 -3.73
CA PRO A 72 -5.64 16.12 -2.68
C PRO A 72 -4.72 15.48 -1.64
N GLU A 73 -4.78 14.15 -1.45
CA GLU A 73 -3.97 13.47 -0.45
C GLU A 73 -2.52 13.23 -0.88
N ILE A 74 -2.29 13.12 -2.20
CA ILE A 74 -0.97 12.82 -2.75
C ILE A 74 -0.49 13.88 -3.75
N LYS A 75 -1.31 14.90 -4.02
CA LYS A 75 -0.92 16.03 -4.87
C LYS A 75 0.36 16.65 -4.32
N ILE A 76 1.37 16.72 -5.17
CA ILE A 76 2.65 17.33 -4.83
C ILE A 76 2.51 18.85 -4.90
N PRO A 77 2.62 19.56 -3.77
CA PRO A 77 2.55 21.01 -3.77
C PRO A 77 3.87 21.62 -4.24
N PHE A 78 3.90 22.94 -4.37
CA PHE A 78 5.16 23.68 -4.42
C PHE A 78 5.98 23.35 -3.16
N PRO A 79 7.33 23.22 -3.24
CA PRO A 79 8.12 22.83 -2.08
C PRO A 79 7.83 23.69 -0.85
N PRO A 80 7.52 23.10 0.32
CA PRO A 80 7.10 23.85 1.50
C PRO A 80 8.13 24.89 1.96
N ASP A 81 9.43 24.55 1.84
CA ASP A 81 10.53 25.45 2.20
C ASP A 81 10.56 26.72 1.33
N ALA A 82 9.95 26.65 0.14
CA ALA A 82 9.83 27.78 -0.81
C ALA A 82 8.46 28.49 -0.74
N LYS A 83 7.69 28.31 0.33
CA LYS A 83 6.36 28.93 0.47
C LYS A 83 6.39 30.45 0.35
N THR A 84 7.40 31.10 0.93
CA THR A 84 7.60 32.55 0.81
C THR A 84 7.88 32.95 -0.65
N VAL A 85 8.67 32.16 -1.37
CA VAL A 85 8.95 32.40 -2.80
C VAL A 85 7.67 32.26 -3.61
N GLU A 86 6.87 31.21 -3.36
CA GLU A 86 5.56 31.02 -4.00
C GLU A 86 4.65 32.24 -3.78
N THR A 87 4.53 32.70 -2.54
CA THR A 87 3.69 33.85 -2.18
C THR A 87 4.14 35.11 -2.90
N ASN A 88 5.44 35.38 -2.91
CA ASN A 88 6.00 36.55 -3.59
C ASN A 88 5.79 36.51 -5.11
N LEU A 89 5.98 35.36 -5.75
CA LEU A 89 5.70 35.16 -7.18
C LEU A 89 4.22 35.41 -7.51
N ARG A 90 3.32 34.87 -6.68
CA ARG A 90 1.87 35.11 -6.86
C ARG A 90 1.50 36.58 -6.70
N SER A 91 2.06 37.27 -5.70
CA SER A 91 1.85 38.70 -5.47
C SER A 91 2.42 39.58 -6.61
N ALA A 92 3.48 39.09 -7.25
CA ALA A 92 4.06 39.76 -8.45
C ALA A 92 3.29 39.45 -9.75
N GLY A 93 2.11 38.83 -9.69
CA GLY A 93 1.30 38.50 -10.87
C GLY A 93 1.71 37.22 -11.61
N MET A 94 2.65 36.44 -11.07
CA MET A 94 3.18 35.21 -11.67
C MET A 94 2.43 33.95 -11.22
N GLY A 95 1.20 34.08 -10.74
CA GLY A 95 0.40 32.95 -10.22
C GLY A 95 0.19 31.82 -11.24
N LYS A 96 -0.05 32.16 -12.51
CA LYS A 96 -0.18 31.19 -13.60
C LYS A 96 1.10 30.35 -13.79
N GLN A 97 2.28 30.95 -13.68
CA GLN A 97 3.55 30.24 -13.81
C GLN A 97 3.77 29.29 -12.63
N VAL A 98 3.42 29.69 -11.40
CA VAL A 98 3.46 28.83 -10.22
C VAL A 98 2.53 27.63 -10.41
N ASP A 99 1.31 27.84 -10.89
CA ASP A 99 0.35 26.76 -11.14
C ASP A 99 0.83 25.81 -12.24
N GLN A 100 1.51 26.31 -13.27
CA GLN A 100 2.15 25.47 -14.30
C GLN A 100 3.30 24.63 -13.72
N VAL A 101 4.09 25.15 -12.80
CA VAL A 101 5.13 24.37 -12.11
C VAL A 101 4.48 23.28 -11.27
N ILE A 102 3.43 23.59 -10.48
CA ILE A 102 2.72 22.60 -9.67
C ILE A 102 2.10 21.52 -10.56
N LEU A 103 1.51 21.88 -11.69
CA LEU A 103 1.00 20.92 -12.65
C LEU A 103 2.11 20.00 -13.19
N SER A 104 3.24 20.59 -13.59
CA SER A 104 4.36 19.87 -14.20
C SER A 104 5.00 18.86 -13.25
N ILE A 105 5.18 19.21 -11.97
CA ILE A 105 5.74 18.28 -10.98
C ILE A 105 4.81 17.09 -10.75
N ASN A 106 3.49 17.28 -10.76
CA ASN A 106 2.53 16.18 -10.63
C ASN A 106 2.49 15.31 -11.88
N ARG A 107 2.55 15.90 -13.09
CA ARG A 107 2.65 15.13 -14.35
C ARG A 107 3.93 14.29 -14.40
N ALA A 108 5.04 14.86 -13.94
CA ALA A 108 6.31 14.10 -13.86
C ALA A 108 6.20 12.91 -12.90
N ALA A 109 5.50 13.06 -11.76
CA ALA A 109 5.24 11.97 -10.83
C ALA A 109 4.32 10.89 -11.43
N GLU A 110 3.26 11.27 -12.13
CA GLU A 110 2.34 10.35 -12.85
C GLU A 110 3.09 9.54 -13.91
N ASP A 111 3.99 10.17 -14.63
CA ASP A 111 4.78 9.53 -15.68
C ASP A 111 5.78 8.53 -15.09
N ALA A 112 6.52 8.93 -14.04
CA ALA A 112 7.48 8.07 -13.37
C ALA A 112 6.82 6.85 -12.68
N ALA A 113 5.61 7.01 -12.15
CA ALA A 113 4.91 5.94 -11.43
C ALA A 113 4.63 4.69 -12.29
N LYS A 114 4.63 4.80 -13.61
CA LYS A 114 4.44 3.66 -14.53
C LYS A 114 5.49 2.57 -14.35
N ASP A 115 6.70 2.94 -13.96
CA ASP A 115 7.82 2.00 -13.79
C ASP A 115 7.77 1.25 -12.44
N ALA A 116 6.88 1.62 -11.53
CA ALA A 116 6.82 1.04 -10.20
C ALA A 116 6.31 -0.41 -10.18
N GLU A 117 5.44 -0.80 -11.11
CA GLU A 117 4.79 -2.12 -11.10
C GLU A 117 5.82 -3.26 -11.15
N GLN A 118 6.78 -3.17 -12.06
CA GLN A 118 7.80 -4.20 -12.22
C GLN A 118 8.69 -4.34 -10.97
N ILE A 119 8.99 -3.22 -10.31
CA ILE A 119 9.79 -3.19 -9.09
C ILE A 119 9.03 -3.90 -7.95
N PHE A 120 7.73 -3.61 -7.79
CA PHE A 120 6.91 -4.28 -6.78
C PHE A 120 6.76 -5.76 -7.05
N VAL A 121 6.47 -6.15 -8.29
CA VAL A 121 6.35 -7.57 -8.66
C VAL A 121 7.63 -8.34 -8.35
N ALA A 122 8.81 -7.77 -8.65
CA ALA A 122 10.09 -8.39 -8.33
C ALA A 122 10.30 -8.56 -6.81
N ALA A 123 10.02 -7.52 -6.02
CA ALA A 123 10.13 -7.56 -4.57
C ALA A 123 9.15 -8.58 -3.93
N ILE A 124 7.91 -8.63 -4.42
CA ILE A 124 6.88 -9.56 -3.94
C ILE A 124 7.26 -11.02 -4.28
N LYS A 125 7.77 -11.28 -5.47
CA LYS A 125 8.26 -12.63 -5.85
C LYS A 125 9.41 -13.08 -4.95
N GLY A 126 10.31 -12.18 -4.58
CA GLY A 126 11.44 -12.44 -3.66
C GLY A 126 11.06 -12.58 -2.19
N MET A 127 9.81 -12.31 -1.81
CA MET A 127 9.32 -12.41 -0.43
C MET A 127 9.41 -13.83 0.10
N THR A 128 9.94 -13.99 1.31
CA THR A 128 9.97 -15.28 2.00
C THR A 128 8.61 -15.63 2.63
N VAL A 129 8.41 -16.91 2.97
CA VAL A 129 7.23 -17.36 3.73
C VAL A 129 7.14 -16.62 5.07
N LYS A 130 8.28 -16.42 5.74
CA LYS A 130 8.35 -15.69 7.02
C LYS A 130 7.89 -14.24 6.87
N ASP A 131 8.30 -13.54 5.80
CA ASP A 131 7.85 -12.17 5.53
C ASP A 131 6.34 -12.13 5.32
N ALA A 132 5.78 -13.06 4.54
CA ALA A 132 4.35 -13.15 4.30
C ALA A 132 3.55 -13.38 5.59
N VAL A 133 4.00 -14.31 6.45
CA VAL A 133 3.38 -14.56 7.76
C VAL A 133 3.43 -13.32 8.65
N ASN A 134 4.55 -12.62 8.68
CA ASN A 134 4.70 -11.37 9.44
C ASN A 134 3.76 -10.28 8.93
N ILE A 135 3.55 -10.19 7.61
CA ILE A 135 2.60 -9.25 7.02
C ILE A 135 1.17 -9.57 7.43
N VAL A 136 0.76 -10.85 7.38
CA VAL A 136 -0.62 -11.26 7.79
C VAL A 136 -0.89 -10.87 9.24
N LYS A 137 0.06 -11.15 10.13
CA LYS A 137 -0.07 -10.90 11.57
C LYS A 137 0.22 -9.45 11.97
N GLY A 138 0.74 -8.65 11.06
CA GLY A 138 1.17 -7.29 11.31
C GLY A 138 0.04 -6.26 11.31
N SER A 139 0.44 -4.99 11.39
CA SER A 139 -0.46 -3.82 11.31
C SER A 139 -1.20 -3.74 9.96
N ASN A 140 -2.17 -2.84 9.89
CA ASN A 140 -2.97 -2.62 8.67
C ASN A 140 -2.17 -2.15 7.44
N ASP A 141 -0.92 -1.77 7.65
CA ASP A 141 0.03 -1.29 6.64
C ASP A 141 1.34 -2.12 6.58
N ALA A 142 1.34 -3.32 7.17
CA ALA A 142 2.54 -4.15 7.27
C ALA A 142 3.15 -4.51 5.92
N ALA A 143 2.33 -4.79 4.91
CA ALA A 143 2.79 -5.04 3.56
C ALA A 143 3.37 -3.78 2.91
N THR A 144 2.72 -2.64 3.10
CA THR A 144 3.20 -1.34 2.61
C THR A 144 4.57 -1.01 3.22
N GLN A 145 4.75 -1.22 4.53
CA GLN A 145 6.04 -1.02 5.20
C GLN A 145 7.12 -1.96 4.68
N TYR A 146 6.78 -3.23 4.44
CA TYR A 146 7.69 -4.17 3.81
C TYR A 146 8.13 -3.68 2.43
N LEU A 147 7.19 -3.32 1.56
CA LEU A 147 7.48 -2.83 0.22
C LEU A 147 8.26 -1.52 0.26
N LYS A 148 7.91 -0.58 1.14
CA LYS A 148 8.64 0.68 1.29
C LYS A 148 10.11 0.43 1.62
N ARG A 149 10.40 -0.46 2.57
CA ARG A 149 11.77 -0.80 2.95
C ARG A 149 12.56 -1.48 1.83
N THR A 150 11.92 -2.37 1.08
CA THR A 150 12.61 -3.22 0.09
C THR A 150 12.72 -2.58 -1.30
N THR A 151 11.86 -1.61 -1.64
CA THR A 151 11.78 -1.09 -3.02
C THR A 151 12.11 0.40 -3.16
N SER A 152 12.11 1.20 -2.07
CA SER A 152 12.36 2.65 -2.18
C SER A 152 13.66 3.02 -2.89
N PRO A 153 14.81 2.34 -2.69
CA PRO A 153 16.03 2.66 -3.42
C PRO A 153 15.88 2.46 -4.93
N GLN A 154 15.28 1.36 -5.36
CA GLN A 154 15.06 1.03 -6.77
C GLN A 154 14.03 1.97 -7.41
N LEU A 155 12.95 2.31 -6.68
CA LEU A 155 11.97 3.30 -7.12
C LEU A 155 12.64 4.65 -7.36
N ARG A 156 13.50 5.10 -6.42
CA ARG A 156 14.22 6.35 -6.57
C ARG A 156 15.14 6.34 -7.80
N GLU A 157 15.88 5.26 -8.01
CA GLU A 157 16.77 5.09 -9.18
C GLU A 157 15.99 5.19 -10.49
N LYS A 158 14.80 4.62 -10.56
CA LYS A 158 13.96 4.65 -11.77
C LYS A 158 13.19 5.96 -11.95
N PHE A 159 12.66 6.52 -10.87
CA PHE A 159 11.81 7.72 -10.95
C PHE A 159 12.63 8.99 -11.25
N LEU A 160 13.80 9.15 -10.63
CA LEU A 160 14.59 10.37 -10.74
C LEU A 160 14.90 10.78 -12.19
N PRO A 161 15.40 9.91 -13.08
CA PRO A 161 15.67 10.28 -14.47
C PRO A 161 14.40 10.62 -15.24
N VAL A 162 13.30 9.91 -15.04
CA VAL A 162 12.01 10.18 -15.70
C VAL A 162 11.47 11.55 -15.28
N ILE A 163 11.46 11.82 -13.96
CA ILE A 163 11.01 13.09 -13.39
C ILE A 163 11.89 14.23 -13.91
N LYS A 164 13.21 14.06 -13.91
CA LYS A 164 14.14 15.07 -14.44
C LYS A 164 13.84 15.43 -15.89
N ILE A 165 13.70 14.43 -16.76
CA ILE A 165 13.37 14.63 -18.18
C ILE A 165 12.03 15.35 -18.33
N SER A 166 11.01 14.97 -17.58
CA SER A 166 9.68 15.57 -17.64
C SER A 166 9.68 17.03 -17.18
N LEU A 167 10.41 17.36 -16.13
CA LEU A 167 10.55 18.73 -15.63
C LEU A 167 11.41 19.60 -16.56
N ASP A 168 12.46 19.05 -17.16
CA ASP A 168 13.35 19.77 -18.09
C ASP A 168 12.60 20.18 -19.38
N LYS A 169 11.68 19.35 -19.88
CA LYS A 169 10.85 19.64 -21.07
C LYS A 169 10.06 20.94 -20.94
N VAL A 170 9.69 21.33 -19.73
CA VAL A 170 8.92 22.56 -19.43
C VAL A 170 9.79 23.63 -18.77
N ASN A 171 11.11 23.48 -18.76
CA ASN A 171 12.09 24.34 -18.08
C ASN A 171 11.85 24.54 -16.57
N ALA A 172 11.06 23.68 -15.93
CA ALA A 172 10.74 23.78 -14.50
C ALA A 172 11.99 23.69 -13.63
N THR A 173 12.89 22.76 -13.92
CA THR A 173 14.17 22.57 -13.22
C THR A 173 15.04 23.83 -13.30
N LYS A 174 15.15 24.43 -14.49
CA LYS A 174 15.97 25.64 -14.69
C LYS A 174 15.42 26.82 -13.90
N TYR A 175 14.14 27.14 -14.08
CA TYR A 175 13.52 28.27 -13.38
C TYR A 175 13.59 28.10 -11.86
N TRP A 176 13.32 26.92 -11.36
CA TRP A 176 13.47 26.59 -9.94
C TRP A 176 14.89 26.85 -9.45
N THR A 177 15.88 26.28 -10.13
CA THR A 177 17.29 26.41 -9.76
C THR A 177 17.74 27.87 -9.72
N ASP A 178 17.34 28.69 -10.70
CA ASP A 178 17.71 30.10 -10.77
C ASP A 178 17.07 30.91 -9.63
N ILE A 179 15.78 30.66 -9.33
CA ILE A 179 15.08 31.32 -8.23
C ILE A 179 15.72 30.95 -6.88
N ILE A 180 15.95 29.65 -6.63
CA ILE A 180 16.49 29.19 -5.35
C ILE A 180 17.94 29.61 -5.15
N LYS A 181 18.75 29.61 -6.19
CA LYS A 181 20.13 30.21 -6.12
C LYS A 181 20.11 31.67 -5.78
N ALA A 182 19.21 32.47 -6.36
CA ALA A 182 19.05 33.87 -6.03
C ALA A 182 18.60 34.07 -4.58
N TYR A 183 17.61 33.33 -4.12
CA TYR A 183 17.14 33.36 -2.74
C TYR A 183 18.25 32.98 -1.74
N ASN A 184 19.00 31.91 -2.01
CA ASN A 184 20.09 31.45 -1.14
C ASN A 184 21.29 32.46 -1.01
N LYS A 185 21.35 33.50 -1.84
CA LYS A 185 22.33 34.59 -1.69
C LYS A 185 21.91 35.66 -0.68
N ILE A 186 20.64 35.69 -0.28
CA ILE A 186 20.13 36.63 0.72
C ILE A 186 20.73 36.28 2.08
N PRO A 187 21.32 37.22 2.82
CA PRO A 187 21.84 36.97 4.17
C PRO A 187 20.73 36.56 5.14
N PHE A 188 21.07 35.71 6.09
CA PHE A 188 20.21 35.29 7.20
C PHE A 188 18.95 34.53 6.84
N VAL A 189 18.75 34.10 5.59
CA VAL A 189 17.67 33.18 5.22
C VAL A 189 18.08 31.71 5.40
N GLN A 190 17.12 30.87 5.72
CA GLN A 190 17.34 29.42 5.66
C GLN A 190 17.56 29.00 4.20
N LYS A 191 18.71 28.40 3.93
CA LYS A 191 19.02 27.93 2.57
C LYS A 191 18.13 26.80 2.16
N MET A 192 17.62 26.85 0.93
CA MET A 192 16.76 25.84 0.32
C MET A 192 17.54 24.94 -0.63
N ASN A 193 17.07 23.69 -0.77
CA ASN A 193 17.62 22.75 -1.75
C ASN A 193 17.20 23.18 -3.17
N PRO A 194 18.13 23.43 -4.09
CA PRO A 194 17.81 23.78 -5.48
C PRO A 194 17.42 22.56 -6.34
N ASP A 195 17.47 21.34 -5.79
CA ASP A 195 17.19 20.11 -6.52
C ASP A 195 15.68 19.79 -6.52
N LEU A 196 14.95 20.38 -7.48
CA LEU A 196 13.52 20.12 -7.66
C LEU A 196 13.24 18.65 -8.06
N PRO A 197 14.00 18.01 -8.97
CA PRO A 197 13.81 16.61 -9.29
C PRO A 197 13.88 15.68 -8.08
N ASP A 198 14.79 15.93 -7.15
CA ASP A 198 14.92 15.14 -5.93
C ASP A 198 13.70 15.24 -5.03
N TYR A 199 13.24 16.47 -4.79
CA TYR A 199 12.01 16.73 -4.03
C TYR A 199 10.81 16.00 -4.65
N VAL A 200 10.61 16.16 -5.96
CA VAL A 200 9.47 15.53 -6.66
C VAL A 200 9.57 14.02 -6.61
N THR A 201 10.77 13.46 -6.75
CA THR A 201 11.00 12.01 -6.66
C THR A 201 10.61 11.47 -5.29
N ALA A 202 11.05 12.12 -4.23
CA ALA A 202 10.70 11.71 -2.86
C ALA A 202 9.18 11.75 -2.64
N LYS A 203 8.52 12.85 -3.05
CA LYS A 203 7.07 13.01 -2.92
C LYS A 203 6.26 12.06 -3.78
N ALA A 204 6.73 11.76 -4.99
CA ALA A 204 6.11 10.77 -5.86
C ALA A 204 6.12 9.36 -5.21
N ILE A 205 7.25 8.95 -4.66
CA ILE A 205 7.36 7.67 -3.95
C ILE A 205 6.48 7.65 -2.70
N ASP A 206 6.47 8.72 -1.90
CA ASP A 206 5.59 8.80 -0.73
C ASP A 206 4.11 8.70 -1.10
N GLY A 207 3.66 9.43 -2.13
CA GLY A 207 2.28 9.38 -2.62
C GLY A 207 1.88 8.00 -3.15
N LEU A 208 2.79 7.32 -3.85
CA LEU A 208 2.58 5.95 -4.29
C LEU A 208 2.34 5.00 -3.11
N PHE A 209 3.15 5.09 -2.04
CA PHE A 209 2.95 4.26 -0.85
C PHE A 209 1.68 4.60 -0.07
N VAL A 210 1.22 5.84 -0.07
CA VAL A 210 -0.09 6.21 0.48
C VAL A 210 -1.21 5.44 -0.23
N MET A 211 -1.17 5.35 -1.55
CA MET A 211 -2.19 4.64 -2.32
C MET A 211 -2.10 3.12 -2.13
N ILE A 212 -0.89 2.56 -2.04
CA ILE A 212 -0.69 1.13 -1.73
C ILE A 212 -1.25 0.79 -0.34
N ALA A 213 -1.01 1.65 0.66
CA ALA A 213 -1.55 1.45 2.01
C ALA A 213 -3.09 1.44 2.03
N LYS A 214 -3.72 2.26 1.18
CA LYS A 214 -5.19 2.25 1.02
C LYS A 214 -5.70 0.95 0.41
N GLU A 215 -5.04 0.45 -0.62
CA GLU A 215 -5.41 -0.83 -1.21
C GLU A 215 -5.17 -1.99 -0.24
N GLU A 216 -4.08 -1.98 0.55
CA GLU A 216 -3.85 -2.94 1.61
C GLU A 216 -4.97 -2.92 2.65
N LEU A 217 -5.33 -1.73 3.14
CA LEU A 217 -6.40 -1.56 4.13
C LEU A 217 -7.75 -2.05 3.60
N LYS A 218 -8.05 -1.79 2.33
CA LYS A 218 -9.25 -2.25 1.66
C LYS A 218 -9.31 -3.79 1.63
N ILE A 219 -8.23 -4.47 1.21
CA ILE A 219 -8.17 -5.94 1.20
C ILE A 219 -8.35 -6.51 2.61
N ARG A 220 -7.74 -5.87 3.62
CA ARG A 220 -7.85 -6.33 5.02
C ARG A 220 -9.26 -6.17 5.60
N LYS A 221 -9.97 -5.10 5.27
CA LYS A 221 -11.26 -4.74 5.88
C LYS A 221 -12.48 -5.14 5.06
N ASP A 222 -12.38 -5.11 3.73
CA ASP A 222 -13.53 -5.34 2.85
C ASP A 222 -13.52 -6.78 2.29
N PRO A 223 -14.49 -7.64 2.70
CA PRO A 223 -14.62 -8.99 2.16
C PRO A 223 -14.80 -9.04 0.64
N VAL A 224 -15.40 -8.01 0.03
CA VAL A 224 -15.61 -7.94 -1.43
C VAL A 224 -14.28 -7.73 -2.17
N ALA A 225 -13.33 -7.04 -1.56
CA ALA A 225 -12.00 -6.84 -2.13
C ALA A 225 -11.15 -8.12 -2.15
N ARG A 226 -11.53 -9.16 -1.39
CA ARG A 226 -10.87 -10.47 -1.31
C ARG A 226 -11.34 -11.36 -2.46
N THR A 227 -10.82 -11.14 -3.64
CA THR A 227 -11.32 -11.74 -4.88
C THR A 227 -10.96 -13.20 -5.08
N THR A 228 -10.04 -13.77 -4.31
CA THR A 228 -9.66 -15.19 -4.40
C THR A 228 -10.07 -15.94 -3.14
N GLU A 229 -10.33 -17.26 -3.28
CA GLU A 229 -10.65 -18.14 -2.14
C GLU A 229 -9.51 -18.14 -1.10
N LEU A 230 -8.26 -17.99 -1.56
CA LEU A 230 -7.10 -17.88 -0.70
C LEU A 230 -7.16 -16.62 0.17
N LEU A 231 -7.46 -15.47 -0.43
CA LEU A 231 -7.61 -14.20 0.29
C LEU A 231 -8.76 -14.23 1.29
N LYS A 232 -9.88 -14.85 0.93
CA LYS A 232 -11.00 -15.05 1.84
C LYS A 232 -10.60 -15.88 3.05
N LYS A 233 -9.79 -16.93 2.85
CA LYS A 233 -9.31 -17.79 3.96
C LYS A 233 -8.30 -17.08 4.87
N VAL A 234 -7.38 -16.27 4.32
CA VAL A 234 -6.34 -15.59 5.09
C VAL A 234 -6.87 -14.41 5.89
N PHE A 235 -7.78 -13.62 5.30
CA PHE A 235 -8.32 -12.41 5.91
C PHE A 235 -9.79 -12.52 6.32
N GLY A 236 -10.42 -13.67 6.16
CA GLY A 236 -11.85 -13.89 6.37
C GLY A 236 -12.27 -14.27 7.79
N ASN A 237 -11.33 -14.37 8.73
CA ASN A 237 -11.61 -14.67 10.14
C ASN A 237 -11.78 -13.40 10.96
#